data_761cb0be65edf0ac124adb3624bb6cb1
#
_entry.id   761cb0be65edf0ac124adb3624bb6cb1
#
_cell.length_a   1.000
_cell.length_b   1.000
_cell.length_c   1.000
_cell.angle_alpha   90.00
_cell.angle_beta   90.00
_cell.angle_gamma   90.00
#
_symmetry.space_group_name_H-M   'P 1'
#
loop_
_entity.id
_entity.type
_entity.pdbx_description
1 polymer ?
#
loop_
_entity_poly.entity_id
_entity_poly.type
_entity_poly.pdbx_seq_one_letter_code
_entity_poly.pdbx_strand_id
1 'polypeptide(L)'
;MTNAHNNNTKNGSTSGTRRGKRRGFTLIEILIVVVILGVLAALVIPGVTSALSDANANAATARASQITTMVTRLNQFKPGGATITLTDGQEYSSTDLAALVTAKYCSTDDLTNQVDNTKGWVWNESTSKFTPAP
;
A
#
# COMPACT_ATOMS: atom_id res chain seq x y z
N MET A 1 -27.97 -66.38 65.47
CA MET A 1 -27.37 -65.40 66.40
C MET A 1 -26.02 -65.01 65.83
N THR A 2 -25.80 -63.77 65.80
CA THR A 2 -24.57 -62.99 65.62
C THR A 2 -24.47 -62.23 64.27
N ASN A 3 -24.63 -61.02 64.51
CA ASN A 3 -24.62 -59.94 63.60
C ASN A 3 -23.17 -59.58 63.16
N ALA A 4 -22.89 -59.52 61.85
CA ALA A 4 -21.64 -59.01 61.33
C ALA A 4 -21.84 -57.63 60.75
N HIS A 5 -21.30 -56.66 61.43
CA HIS A 5 -21.32 -55.23 61.08
C HIS A 5 -20.25 -54.96 60.03
N ASN A 6 -20.65 -54.65 58.82
CA ASN A 6 -19.74 -54.35 57.76
C ASN A 6 -19.63 -52.80 57.60
N ASN A 7 -18.59 -52.19 58.15
CA ASN A 7 -18.26 -50.82 57.99
C ASN A 7 -17.43 -50.58 56.72
N ASN A 8 -18.11 -50.23 55.65
CA ASN A 8 -17.45 -49.82 54.43
C ASN A 8 -17.20 -48.30 54.43
N THR A 9 -16.06 -47.93 54.94
CA THR A 9 -15.54 -46.54 54.84
C THR A 9 -15.11 -46.24 53.42
N LYS A 10 -15.96 -45.50 52.68
CA LYS A 10 -15.60 -44.95 51.37
C LYS A 10 -14.63 -43.76 51.59
N ASN A 11 -13.36 -44.02 51.31
CA ASN A 11 -12.37 -42.95 51.15
C ASN A 11 -12.72 -42.14 49.90
N GLY A 12 -13.31 -40.95 50.12
CA GLY A 12 -13.52 -39.94 49.08
C GLY A 12 -12.19 -39.27 48.76
N SER A 13 -11.57 -39.76 47.69
CA SER A 13 -10.41 -39.07 47.10
C SER A 13 -10.87 -37.76 46.43
N THR A 14 -10.74 -36.65 47.10
CA THR A 14 -10.94 -35.34 46.51
C THR A 14 -9.74 -35.02 45.63
N SER A 15 -9.93 -35.25 44.33
CA SER A 15 -9.02 -34.78 43.27
C SER A 15 -8.99 -33.24 43.30
N GLY A 16 -8.02 -32.69 43.99
CA GLY A 16 -7.77 -31.25 44.01
C GLY A 16 -7.28 -30.78 42.63
N THR A 17 -8.19 -30.24 41.84
CA THR A 17 -7.85 -29.57 40.59
C THR A 17 -6.91 -28.41 40.91
N ARG A 18 -5.62 -28.60 40.63
CA ARG A 18 -4.63 -27.50 40.72
C ARG A 18 -5.01 -26.45 39.70
N ARG A 19 -5.76 -25.43 40.13
CA ARG A 19 -5.94 -24.19 39.36
C ARG A 19 -4.58 -23.56 39.15
N GLY A 20 -4.02 -23.74 37.95
CA GLY A 20 -2.81 -23.02 37.55
C GLY A 20 -3.03 -21.53 37.76
N LYS A 21 -2.19 -20.91 38.59
CA LYS A 21 -2.19 -19.45 38.76
C LYS A 21 -1.98 -18.83 37.37
N ARG A 22 -3.03 -18.27 36.78
CA ARG A 22 -2.90 -17.41 35.60
C ARG A 22 -2.14 -16.19 36.06
N ARG A 23 -0.91 -16.06 35.61
CA ARG A 23 -0.11 -14.85 35.79
C ARG A 23 -0.79 -13.76 34.96
N GLY A 24 -1.45 -12.82 35.59
CA GLY A 24 -1.94 -11.61 34.95
C GLY A 24 -0.76 -10.68 34.67
N PHE A 25 -0.81 -9.97 33.55
CA PHE A 25 0.15 -8.91 33.27
C PHE A 25 -0.01 -7.77 34.28
N THR A 26 1.09 -7.21 34.73
CA THR A 26 1.07 -6.01 35.58
C THR A 26 0.82 -4.77 34.72
N LEU A 27 0.21 -3.75 35.30
CA LEU A 27 -0.05 -2.48 34.62
C LEU A 27 1.26 -1.83 34.13
N ILE A 28 2.35 -2.00 34.89
CA ILE A 28 3.66 -1.46 34.54
C ILE A 28 4.29 -2.19 33.34
N GLU A 29 4.07 -3.51 33.19
CA GLU A 29 4.57 -4.26 32.02
C GLU A 29 3.95 -3.73 30.72
N ILE A 30 2.65 -3.48 30.71
CA ILE A 30 1.98 -2.90 29.54
C ILE A 30 2.45 -1.46 29.31
N LEU A 31 2.62 -0.67 30.37
CA LEU A 31 3.12 0.70 30.26
C LEU A 31 4.50 0.76 29.61
N ILE A 32 5.44 -0.08 30.03
CA ILE A 32 6.78 -0.15 29.45
C ILE A 32 6.71 -0.55 27.98
N VAL A 33 5.90 -1.53 27.62
CA VAL A 33 5.73 -1.98 26.23
C VAL A 33 5.22 -0.85 25.33
N VAL A 34 4.18 -0.12 25.74
CA VAL A 34 3.65 0.97 24.90
C VAL A 34 4.63 2.14 24.79
N VAL A 35 5.42 2.43 25.82
CA VAL A 35 6.47 3.45 25.78
C VAL A 35 7.56 3.06 24.78
N ILE A 36 8.05 1.81 24.82
CA ILE A 36 9.06 1.32 23.87
C ILE A 36 8.52 1.35 22.44
N LEU A 37 7.28 0.87 22.22
CA LEU A 37 6.66 0.92 20.90
C LEU A 37 6.50 2.35 20.38
N GLY A 38 6.13 3.30 21.26
CA GLY A 38 6.04 4.72 20.92
C GLY A 38 7.37 5.32 20.46
N VAL A 39 8.45 5.01 21.17
CA VAL A 39 9.81 5.47 20.79
C VAL A 39 10.25 4.86 19.47
N LEU A 40 10.04 3.56 19.26
CA LEU A 40 10.39 2.90 18.02
C LEU A 40 9.57 3.45 16.82
N ALA A 41 8.26 3.68 17.03
CA ALA A 41 7.41 4.29 16.01
C ALA A 41 7.90 5.68 15.61
N ALA A 42 8.28 6.52 16.58
CA ALA A 42 8.78 7.87 16.33
C ALA A 42 10.05 7.91 15.46
N LEU A 43 10.90 6.87 15.54
CA LEU A 43 12.11 6.76 14.71
C LEU A 43 11.83 6.24 13.29
N VAL A 44 10.81 5.39 13.13
CA VAL A 44 10.51 4.72 11.85
C VAL A 44 9.67 5.61 10.92
N ILE A 45 8.71 6.36 11.46
CA ILE A 45 7.76 7.16 10.65
C ILE A 45 8.44 8.09 9.65
N PRO A 46 9.43 8.94 10.00
CA PRO A 46 10.05 9.83 9.03
C PRO A 46 10.78 9.10 7.88
N GLY A 47 11.37 7.94 8.18
CA GLY A 47 12.03 7.13 7.15
C GLY A 47 11.05 6.50 6.16
N VAL A 48 9.90 6.05 6.63
CA VAL A 48 8.86 5.44 5.78
C VAL A 48 8.20 6.47 4.87
N THR A 49 7.91 7.68 5.36
CA THR A 49 7.30 8.74 4.53
C THR A 49 8.22 9.17 3.40
N SER A 50 9.52 9.30 3.65
CA SER A 50 10.52 9.61 2.63
C SER A 50 10.61 8.51 1.57
N ALA A 51 10.72 7.24 2.00
CA ALA A 51 10.78 6.11 1.09
C ALA A 51 9.51 5.97 0.22
N LEU A 52 8.33 6.31 0.77
CA LEU A 52 7.08 6.29 0.02
C LEU A 52 7.05 7.40 -1.03
N SER A 53 7.53 8.60 -0.70
CA SER A 53 7.66 9.72 -1.67
C SER A 53 8.58 9.33 -2.83
N ASP A 54 9.74 8.74 -2.54
CA ASP A 54 10.69 8.29 -3.56
C ASP A 54 10.09 7.18 -4.43
N ALA A 55 9.35 6.24 -3.83
CA ALA A 55 8.65 5.19 -4.56
C ALA A 55 7.60 5.75 -5.52
N ASN A 56 6.81 6.73 -5.09
CA ASN A 56 5.82 7.40 -5.93
C ASN A 56 6.48 8.17 -7.09
N ALA A 57 7.59 8.88 -6.84
CA ALA A 57 8.34 9.59 -7.87
C ALA A 57 8.91 8.62 -8.92
N ASN A 58 9.47 7.50 -8.49
CA ASN A 58 9.98 6.46 -9.38
C ASN A 58 8.85 5.82 -10.21
N ALA A 59 7.71 5.53 -9.58
CA ALA A 59 6.53 5.00 -10.26
C ALA A 59 5.99 5.97 -11.31
N ALA A 60 5.91 7.26 -10.99
CA ALA A 60 5.48 8.30 -11.92
C ALA A 60 6.45 8.42 -13.11
N THR A 61 7.76 8.37 -12.87
CA THR A 61 8.78 8.40 -13.94
C THR A 61 8.66 7.19 -14.87
N ALA A 62 8.45 6.01 -14.32
CA ALA A 62 8.22 4.79 -15.10
C ALA A 62 6.93 4.92 -15.94
N ARG A 63 5.86 5.45 -15.35
CA ARG A 63 4.58 5.69 -16.05
C ARG A 63 4.75 6.71 -17.18
N ALA A 64 5.45 7.81 -16.95
CA ALA A 64 5.76 8.81 -17.97
C ALA A 64 6.46 8.19 -19.19
N SER A 65 7.38 7.28 -18.97
CA SER A 65 8.07 6.55 -20.05
C SER A 65 7.12 5.63 -20.83
N GLN A 66 6.17 4.99 -20.15
CA GLN A 66 5.13 4.19 -20.80
C GLN A 66 4.21 5.07 -21.66
N ILE A 67 3.74 6.20 -21.12
CA ILE A 67 2.90 7.17 -21.85
C ILE A 67 3.63 7.69 -23.09
N THR A 68 4.91 8.02 -22.97
CA THR A 68 5.75 8.42 -24.11
C THR A 68 5.71 7.38 -25.24
N THR A 69 5.90 6.11 -24.88
CA THR A 69 5.86 5.01 -25.83
C THR A 69 4.49 4.86 -26.48
N MET A 70 3.41 4.96 -25.70
CA MET A 70 2.04 4.84 -26.18
C MET A 70 1.65 5.99 -27.12
N VAL A 71 1.99 7.23 -26.77
CA VAL A 71 1.73 8.41 -27.61
C VAL A 71 2.53 8.33 -28.92
N THR A 72 3.79 7.92 -28.85
CA THR A 72 4.60 7.70 -30.07
C THR A 72 3.97 6.69 -30.99
N ARG A 73 3.52 5.54 -30.45
CA ARG A 73 2.81 4.52 -31.25
C ARG A 73 1.48 5.03 -31.82
N LEU A 74 0.68 5.73 -31.01
CA LEU A 74 -0.57 6.31 -31.47
C LEU A 74 -0.32 7.24 -32.66
N ASN A 75 0.63 8.15 -32.55
CA ASN A 75 0.95 9.11 -33.59
C ASN A 75 1.57 8.46 -34.84
N GLN A 76 2.27 7.34 -34.67
CA GLN A 76 2.86 6.57 -35.78
C GLN A 76 1.81 5.78 -36.55
N PHE A 77 0.94 5.05 -35.86
CA PHE A 77 -0.03 4.15 -36.50
C PHE A 77 -1.40 4.79 -36.76
N LYS A 78 -1.72 5.89 -36.06
CA LYS A 78 -2.95 6.70 -36.21
C LYS A 78 -4.23 5.85 -36.26
N PRO A 79 -4.49 4.98 -35.30
CA PRO A 79 -5.68 4.13 -35.31
C PRO A 79 -6.94 5.02 -35.37
N GLY A 80 -7.79 4.83 -36.40
CA GLY A 80 -8.97 5.67 -36.58
C GLY A 80 -8.68 7.15 -36.87
N GLY A 81 -7.44 7.50 -37.27
CA GLY A 81 -7.01 8.89 -37.49
C GLY A 81 -6.64 9.65 -36.21
N ALA A 82 -6.64 8.96 -35.05
CA ALA A 82 -6.31 9.60 -33.78
C ALA A 82 -4.84 10.04 -33.71
N THR A 83 -4.62 11.26 -33.25
CA THR A 83 -3.29 11.83 -33.01
C THR A 83 -3.32 12.69 -31.73
N ILE A 84 -2.18 12.78 -31.05
CA ILE A 84 -1.98 13.73 -29.96
C ILE A 84 -0.88 14.67 -30.39
N THR A 85 -1.24 15.95 -30.56
CA THR A 85 -0.26 17.00 -30.86
C THR A 85 0.50 17.35 -29.58
N LEU A 86 1.82 17.30 -29.65
CA LEU A 86 2.69 17.58 -28.50
C LEU A 86 3.30 18.98 -28.62
N THR A 87 3.27 19.71 -27.54
CA THR A 87 3.85 21.05 -27.43
C THR A 87 4.81 21.06 -26.22
N ASP A 88 6.01 21.58 -26.43
CA ASP A 88 7.03 21.62 -25.38
C ASP A 88 6.56 22.40 -24.15
N GLY A 89 6.81 21.85 -22.98
CA GLY A 89 6.42 22.42 -21.70
C GLY A 89 4.93 22.38 -21.37
N GLN A 90 4.07 21.87 -22.27
CA GLN A 90 2.64 21.77 -22.01
C GLN A 90 2.33 20.57 -21.10
N GLU A 91 1.43 20.79 -20.13
CA GLU A 91 0.86 19.75 -19.29
C GLU A 91 -0.33 19.08 -20.01
N TYR A 92 -0.36 17.76 -19.98
CA TYR A 92 -1.39 16.91 -20.55
C TYR A 92 -2.10 16.16 -19.45
N SER A 93 -3.39 16.42 -19.31
CA SER A 93 -4.27 15.70 -18.39
C SER A 93 -4.66 14.33 -18.94
N SER A 94 -5.32 13.52 -18.12
CA SER A 94 -5.93 12.26 -18.57
C SER A 94 -6.97 12.47 -19.68
N THR A 95 -7.61 13.64 -19.72
CA THR A 95 -8.58 13.99 -20.78
C THR A 95 -7.86 14.28 -22.10
N ASP A 96 -6.72 14.97 -22.07
CA ASP A 96 -5.93 15.26 -23.28
C ASP A 96 -5.32 13.98 -23.88
N LEU A 97 -5.04 12.99 -23.04
CA LEU A 97 -4.52 11.69 -23.42
C LEU A 97 -5.61 10.62 -23.66
N ALA A 98 -6.91 11.00 -23.64
CA ALA A 98 -8.02 10.07 -23.78
C ALA A 98 -8.00 9.27 -25.12
N ALA A 99 -7.33 9.80 -26.13
CA ALA A 99 -7.12 9.05 -27.38
C ALA A 99 -6.37 7.73 -27.17
N LEU A 100 -5.50 7.63 -26.18
CA LEU A 100 -4.80 6.38 -25.81
C LEU A 100 -5.78 5.34 -25.26
N VAL A 101 -6.74 5.76 -24.44
CA VAL A 101 -7.78 4.88 -23.89
C VAL A 101 -8.72 4.41 -25.01
N THR A 102 -9.14 5.32 -25.88
CA THR A 102 -9.98 5.01 -27.03
C THR A 102 -9.31 4.01 -27.99
N ALA A 103 -8.01 4.17 -28.19
CA ALA A 103 -7.18 3.25 -29.01
C ALA A 103 -6.82 1.95 -28.28
N LYS A 104 -7.26 1.76 -27.01
CA LYS A 104 -7.02 0.58 -26.16
C LYS A 104 -5.54 0.31 -25.86
N TYR A 105 -4.73 1.36 -25.80
CA TYR A 105 -3.33 1.25 -25.35
C TYR A 105 -3.21 1.18 -23.83
N CYS A 106 -4.13 1.81 -23.08
CA CYS A 106 -4.15 1.86 -21.62
C CYS A 106 -5.58 2.06 -21.09
N SER A 107 -5.75 1.98 -19.78
CA SER A 107 -6.96 2.42 -19.07
C SER A 107 -6.81 3.88 -18.59
N THR A 108 -7.91 4.50 -18.14
CA THR A 108 -7.88 5.86 -17.58
C THR A 108 -6.99 5.94 -16.34
N ASP A 109 -7.00 4.91 -15.49
CA ASP A 109 -6.20 4.84 -14.28
C ASP A 109 -4.69 4.83 -14.57
N ASP A 110 -4.31 4.30 -15.74
CA ASP A 110 -2.92 4.29 -16.20
C ASP A 110 -2.39 5.70 -16.53
N LEU A 111 -3.26 6.67 -16.70
CA LEU A 111 -2.91 8.06 -16.99
C LEU A 111 -2.81 8.92 -15.73
N THR A 112 -3.04 8.36 -14.55
CA THR A 112 -2.95 9.09 -13.27
C THR A 112 -1.49 9.29 -12.86
N ASN A 113 -1.16 10.52 -12.46
CA ASN A 113 0.16 10.85 -11.90
C ASN A 113 0.23 10.38 -10.43
N GLN A 114 1.22 9.55 -10.10
CA GLN A 114 1.38 8.97 -8.76
C GLN A 114 2.00 9.95 -7.75
N VAL A 115 2.63 11.03 -8.20
CA VAL A 115 3.16 12.08 -7.30
C VAL A 115 2.02 12.98 -6.84
N ASP A 116 1.20 13.43 -7.78
CA ASP A 116 0.03 14.25 -7.53
C ASP A 116 -1.07 13.86 -8.52
N ASN A 117 -2.15 13.26 -8.02
CA ASN A 117 -3.26 12.77 -8.85
C ASN A 117 -4.11 13.90 -9.48
N THR A 118 -3.92 15.14 -9.06
CA THR A 118 -4.56 16.32 -9.64
C THR A 118 -3.79 16.89 -10.82
N LYS A 119 -2.54 16.43 -11.01
CA LYS A 119 -1.61 16.90 -12.04
C LYS A 119 -1.52 15.89 -13.18
N GLY A 120 -1.10 16.39 -14.34
CA GLY A 120 -0.91 15.57 -15.53
C GLY A 120 0.57 15.24 -15.79
N TRP A 121 0.91 15.26 -17.05
CA TRP A 121 2.22 14.89 -17.59
C TRP A 121 2.73 16.02 -18.48
N VAL A 122 3.94 16.47 -18.26
CA VAL A 122 4.54 17.53 -19.07
C VAL A 122 5.38 16.91 -20.19
N TRP A 123 5.14 17.36 -21.42
CA TRP A 123 5.97 16.98 -22.55
C TRP A 123 7.25 17.81 -22.59
N ASN A 124 8.37 17.14 -22.79
CA ASN A 124 9.66 17.80 -22.98
C ASN A 124 10.20 17.39 -24.37
N GLU A 125 10.27 18.36 -25.28
CA GLU A 125 10.69 18.14 -26.66
C GLU A 125 12.18 17.78 -26.76
N SER A 126 13.03 18.43 -25.91
CA SER A 126 14.48 18.21 -25.93
C SER A 126 14.86 16.76 -25.58
N THR A 127 14.11 16.10 -24.70
CA THR A 127 14.30 14.71 -24.34
C THR A 127 13.37 13.75 -25.07
N SER A 128 12.37 14.29 -25.79
CA SER A 128 11.28 13.53 -26.43
C SER A 128 10.57 12.59 -25.46
N LYS A 129 10.31 13.06 -24.24
CA LYS A 129 9.69 12.27 -23.15
C LYS A 129 8.67 13.08 -22.35
N PHE A 130 7.70 12.36 -21.82
CA PHE A 130 6.87 12.89 -20.75
C PHE A 130 7.61 12.81 -19.41
N THR A 131 7.32 13.76 -18.54
CA THR A 131 7.69 13.77 -17.13
C THR A 131 6.45 14.03 -16.29
N PRO A 132 6.37 13.53 -15.04
CA PRO A 132 5.27 13.90 -14.16
C PRO A 132 5.28 15.41 -13.92
N ALA A 133 4.11 16.05 -13.97
CA ALA A 133 3.98 17.45 -13.58
C ALA A 133 4.25 17.60 -12.07
N PRO A 134 5.00 18.62 -11.63
CA PRO A 134 5.38 18.83 -10.24
C PRO A 134 4.20 19.25 -9.34
#